data_a7ba7bd356ef40e7980e2db3128b150d
#
_entry.id   a7ba7bd356ef40e7980e2db3128b150d
#
_cell.length_a   1.000
_cell.length_b   1.000
_cell.length_c   1.000
_cell.angle_alpha   90.00
_cell.angle_beta   90.00
_cell.angle_gamma   90.00
#
_symmetry.space_group_name_H-M   'P 1'
#
loop_
_entity.id
_entity.type
_entity.pdbx_description
1 polymer ?
#
loop_
_entity_poly.entity_id
_entity_poly.type
_entity_poly.pdbx_seq_one_letter_code
_entity_poly.pdbx_strand_id
1 'polypeptide(L)'
;MTNQRATLGLALLAGLDAALLLAELPAPVTADRLPEIHGMVMVLGFLGTLIALERAIALRRLWAYAAPLLLGAGGLALAVPALPPWVGQLLLLDGSIVLTLGYAVLWRRQRDVPTVVQVVAAGLASMAALLWLRVDVERLVPLLLAFLVLTIASERVELARTVAQLPRRVDAARDVRGLAADGDEDAA
;
A
#
# COMPACT_ATOMS: atom_id res chain seq x y z
N MET A 1 12.42 4.49 -12.37
CA MET A 1 12.09 3.19 -11.74
C MET A 1 13.17 2.66 -10.77
N THR A 2 14.44 2.97 -10.94
CA THR A 2 15.56 2.54 -10.07
C THR A 2 15.48 3.07 -8.63
N ASN A 3 15.18 4.35 -8.44
CA ASN A 3 15.14 4.97 -7.09
C ASN A 3 14.08 4.38 -6.16
N GLN A 4 12.93 3.98 -6.69
CA GLN A 4 11.81 3.49 -5.90
C GLN A 4 12.06 2.07 -5.36
N ARG A 5 12.72 1.21 -6.16
CA ARG A 5 13.15 -0.12 -5.71
C ARG A 5 14.22 -0.03 -4.62
N ALA A 6 15.13 0.95 -4.76
CA ALA A 6 16.14 1.22 -3.74
C ALA A 6 15.50 1.68 -2.42
N THR A 7 14.51 2.58 -2.47
CA THR A 7 13.79 3.06 -1.28
C THR A 7 13.06 1.94 -0.56
N LEU A 8 12.37 1.06 -1.30
CA LEU A 8 11.71 -0.12 -0.74
C LEU A 8 12.71 -1.09 -0.10
N GLY A 9 13.81 -1.35 -0.78
CA GLY A 9 14.86 -2.22 -0.25
C GLY A 9 15.47 -1.67 1.04
N LEU A 10 15.74 -0.38 1.10
CA LEU A 10 16.27 0.26 2.31
C LEU A 10 15.26 0.25 3.47
N ALA A 11 13.97 0.50 3.20
CA ALA A 11 12.93 0.43 4.23
C ALA A 11 12.77 -1.00 4.77
N LEU A 12 12.85 -2.02 3.90
CA LEU A 12 12.86 -3.43 4.31
C LEU A 12 14.07 -3.76 5.18
N LEU A 13 15.27 -3.36 4.77
CA LEU A 13 16.49 -3.60 5.54
C LEU A 13 16.45 -2.92 6.91
N ALA A 14 15.96 -1.68 6.99
CA ALA A 14 15.78 -0.98 8.25
C ALA A 14 14.76 -1.66 9.16
N GLY A 15 13.67 -2.19 8.60
CA GLY A 15 12.68 -2.95 9.37
C GLY A 15 13.22 -4.29 9.86
N LEU A 16 14.01 -4.99 9.04
CA LEU A 16 14.67 -6.24 9.43
C LEU A 16 15.72 -6.00 10.54
N ASP A 17 16.51 -4.95 10.41
CA ASP A 17 17.50 -4.54 11.40
C ASP A 17 16.83 -4.25 12.76
N ALA A 18 15.71 -3.51 12.75
CA ALA A 18 14.91 -3.27 13.94
C ALA A 18 14.35 -4.56 14.57
N ALA A 19 13.95 -5.54 13.75
CA ALA A 19 13.49 -6.83 14.23
C ALA A 19 14.62 -7.64 14.90
N LEU A 20 15.84 -7.58 14.37
CA LEU A 20 17.02 -8.20 14.98
C LEU A 20 17.32 -7.58 16.35
N LEU A 21 17.24 -6.25 16.48
CA LEU A 21 17.41 -5.55 17.75
C LEU A 21 16.35 -5.95 18.77
N LEU A 22 15.07 -6.08 18.35
CA LEU A 22 13.98 -6.56 19.20
C LEU A 22 14.20 -8.00 19.71
N ALA A 23 14.85 -8.83 18.89
CA ALA A 23 15.19 -10.21 19.22
C ALA A 23 16.52 -10.32 20.00
N GLU A 24 17.13 -9.19 20.42
CA GLU A 24 18.45 -9.13 21.08
C GLU A 24 19.58 -9.79 20.25
N LEU A 25 19.43 -9.84 18.93
CA LEU A 25 20.42 -10.38 18.02
C LEU A 25 21.34 -9.25 17.49
N PRO A 26 22.58 -9.56 17.07
CA PRO A 26 23.46 -8.56 16.47
C PRO A 26 22.82 -7.96 15.22
N ALA A 27 22.64 -6.64 15.22
CA ALA A 27 22.08 -5.89 14.09
C ALA A 27 23.14 -4.97 13.46
N PRO A 28 23.16 -4.81 12.11
CA PRO A 28 24.14 -3.98 11.42
C PRO A 28 24.06 -2.49 11.79
N VAL A 29 22.86 -2.01 12.13
CA VAL A 29 22.62 -0.62 12.53
C VAL A 29 22.03 -0.58 13.94
N THR A 30 22.80 -0.10 14.90
CA THR A 30 22.36 0.08 16.29
C THR A 30 21.77 1.48 16.47
N ALA A 31 20.50 1.66 16.11
CA ALA A 31 19.73 2.85 16.45
C ALA A 31 18.74 2.50 17.57
N ASP A 32 18.95 3.04 18.76
CA ASP A 32 18.19 2.71 19.98
C ASP A 32 16.67 2.87 19.81
N ARG A 33 16.24 3.73 18.86
CA ARG A 33 14.82 3.97 18.58
C ARG A 33 14.15 2.97 17.62
N LEU A 34 14.93 2.19 16.85
CA LEU A 34 14.37 1.28 15.82
C LEU A 34 13.43 0.21 16.39
N PRO A 35 13.71 -0.43 17.53
CA PRO A 35 12.80 -1.38 18.14
C PRO A 35 11.41 -0.78 18.41
N GLU A 36 11.37 0.44 18.95
CA GLU A 36 10.14 1.13 19.33
C GLU A 36 9.27 1.51 18.12
N ILE A 37 9.90 1.86 16.98
CA ILE A 37 9.21 2.32 15.77
C ILE A 37 9.08 1.24 14.71
N HIS A 38 9.55 0.00 14.97
CA HIS A 38 9.56 -1.10 14.01
C HIS A 38 8.22 -1.29 13.30
N GLY A 39 7.12 -1.32 14.03
CA GLY A 39 5.78 -1.48 13.48
C GLY A 39 5.43 -0.42 12.44
N MET A 40 5.74 0.85 12.72
CA MET A 40 5.49 1.97 11.80
C MET A 40 6.38 1.90 10.55
N VAL A 41 7.67 1.59 10.72
CA VAL A 41 8.61 1.47 9.58
C VAL A 41 8.20 0.31 8.66
N MET A 42 7.83 -0.84 9.22
CA MET A 42 7.44 -2.01 8.43
C MET A 42 6.07 -1.85 7.78
N VAL A 43 5.07 -1.38 8.53
CA VAL A 43 3.70 -1.32 8.01
C VAL A 43 3.50 -0.12 7.09
N LEU A 44 3.86 1.09 7.52
CA LEU A 44 3.65 2.30 6.71
C LEU A 44 4.84 2.58 5.80
N GLY A 45 6.06 2.51 6.33
CA GLY A 45 7.27 2.82 5.56
C GLY A 45 7.53 1.82 4.44
N PHE A 46 7.41 0.52 4.68
CA PHE A 46 7.67 -0.51 3.67
C PHE A 46 6.40 -0.98 2.95
N LEU A 47 5.47 -1.65 3.65
CA LEU A 47 4.27 -2.19 3.02
C LEU A 47 3.36 -1.09 2.47
N GLY A 48 3.18 0.01 3.21
CA GLY A 48 2.42 1.16 2.77
C GLY A 48 2.98 1.77 1.48
N THR A 49 4.31 1.86 1.34
CA THR A 49 4.96 2.32 0.10
C THR A 49 4.65 1.39 -1.08
N LEU A 50 4.66 0.07 -0.86
CA LEU A 50 4.38 -0.92 -1.90
C LEU A 50 2.92 -0.80 -2.38
N ILE A 51 1.98 -0.78 -1.43
CA ILE A 51 0.54 -0.62 -1.69
C ILE A 51 0.28 0.71 -2.41
N ALA A 52 0.87 1.82 -1.93
CA ALA A 52 0.71 3.13 -2.52
C ALA A 52 1.26 3.21 -3.96
N LEU A 53 2.37 2.52 -4.25
CA LEU A 53 2.94 2.44 -5.59
C LEU A 53 2.00 1.74 -6.56
N GLU A 54 1.46 0.59 -6.16
CA GLU A 54 0.50 -0.16 -6.96
C GLU A 54 -0.74 0.70 -7.28
N ARG A 55 -1.27 1.39 -6.27
CA ARG A 55 -2.42 2.29 -6.45
C ARG A 55 -2.11 3.52 -7.28
N ALA A 56 -0.91 4.10 -7.19
CA ALA A 56 -0.48 5.20 -8.05
C ALA A 56 -0.44 4.80 -9.54
N ILE A 57 0.03 3.58 -9.83
CA ILE A 57 0.02 3.01 -11.19
C ILE A 57 -1.42 2.82 -11.70
N ALA A 58 -2.32 2.30 -10.85
CA ALA A 58 -3.73 2.10 -11.19
C ALA A 58 -4.47 3.43 -11.46
N LEU A 59 -4.18 4.47 -10.68
CA LEU A 59 -4.75 5.81 -10.82
C LEU A 59 -4.29 6.54 -12.09
N ARG A 60 -3.08 6.25 -12.60
CA ARG A 60 -2.43 6.94 -13.73
C ARG A 60 -2.40 8.47 -13.58
N ARG A 61 -2.14 8.95 -12.36
CA ARG A 61 -2.06 10.38 -12.03
C ARG A 61 -0.72 10.68 -11.35
N LEU A 62 -0.01 11.71 -11.79
CA LEU A 62 1.31 12.06 -11.25
C LEU A 62 1.28 12.37 -9.74
N TRP A 63 0.24 13.07 -9.27
CA TRP A 63 0.12 13.39 -7.83
C TRP A 63 0.02 12.14 -6.94
N ALA A 64 -0.50 11.02 -7.47
CA ALA A 64 -0.64 9.78 -6.70
C ALA A 64 0.72 9.17 -6.30
N TYR A 65 1.78 9.46 -7.08
CA TYR A 65 3.14 9.02 -6.75
C TYR A 65 3.72 9.73 -5.52
N ALA A 66 3.09 10.82 -5.05
CA ALA A 66 3.48 11.46 -3.79
C ALA A 66 3.30 10.50 -2.60
N ALA A 67 2.28 9.63 -2.60
CA ALA A 67 2.06 8.68 -1.51
C ALA A 67 3.26 7.73 -1.31
N PRO A 68 3.69 6.93 -2.30
CA PRO A 68 4.83 6.02 -2.11
C PRO A 68 6.16 6.77 -1.86
N LEU A 69 6.33 7.98 -2.40
CA LEU A 69 7.53 8.77 -2.13
C LEU A 69 7.57 9.24 -0.67
N LEU A 70 6.46 9.77 -0.15
CA LEU A 70 6.38 10.26 1.23
C LEU A 70 6.48 9.10 2.24
N LEU A 71 5.78 7.98 2.01
CA LEU A 71 5.84 6.83 2.90
C LEU A 71 7.25 6.22 2.94
N GLY A 72 7.87 6.03 1.77
CA GLY A 72 9.24 5.50 1.70
C GLY A 72 10.26 6.45 2.31
N ALA A 73 10.18 7.75 2.01
CA ALA A 73 11.06 8.75 2.60
C ALA A 73 10.86 8.87 4.11
N GLY A 74 9.62 8.74 4.59
CA GLY A 74 9.28 8.74 6.01
C GLY A 74 9.91 7.57 6.77
N GLY A 75 9.78 6.35 6.21
CA GLY A 75 10.43 5.16 6.77
C GLY A 75 11.96 5.30 6.83
N LEU A 76 12.58 5.82 5.76
CA LEU A 76 14.03 6.07 5.74
C LEU A 76 14.45 7.17 6.72
N ALA A 77 13.68 8.28 6.82
CA ALA A 77 13.98 9.36 7.75
C ALA A 77 13.98 8.88 9.20
N LEU A 78 13.09 7.94 9.55
CA LEU A 78 13.06 7.33 10.88
C LEU A 78 14.28 6.45 11.15
N ALA A 79 14.83 5.79 10.14
CA ALA A 79 16.02 4.96 10.28
C ALA A 79 17.31 5.78 10.43
N VAL A 80 17.32 7.07 10.04
CA VAL A 80 18.50 7.95 10.13
C VAL A 80 18.59 8.60 11.53
N PRO A 81 19.58 8.26 12.38
CA PRO A 81 19.67 8.80 13.75
C PRO A 81 19.85 10.33 13.80
N ALA A 82 20.47 10.92 12.78
CA ALA A 82 20.72 12.35 12.69
C ALA A 82 19.45 13.19 12.44
N LEU A 83 18.34 12.56 11.99
CA LEU A 83 17.08 13.24 11.74
C LEU A 83 16.18 13.15 12.97
N PRO A 84 15.48 14.25 13.33
CA PRO A 84 14.51 14.22 14.40
C PRO A 84 13.30 13.34 14.00
N PRO A 85 12.74 12.52 14.92
CA PRO A 85 11.67 11.56 14.61
C PRO A 85 10.43 12.19 13.97
N TRP A 86 10.08 13.41 14.36
CA TRP A 86 8.90 14.10 13.85
C TRP A 86 8.91 14.29 12.32
N VAL A 87 10.10 14.37 11.70
CA VAL A 87 10.22 14.47 10.22
C VAL A 87 9.65 13.20 9.58
N GLY A 88 10.09 12.03 10.04
CA GLY A 88 9.57 10.76 9.54
C GLY A 88 8.09 10.56 9.85
N GLN A 89 7.65 10.96 11.05
CA GLN A 89 6.23 10.89 11.44
C GLN A 89 5.33 11.72 10.52
N LEU A 90 5.72 12.96 10.21
CA LEU A 90 4.95 13.82 9.30
C LEU A 90 4.95 13.27 7.88
N LEU A 91 6.09 12.79 7.37
CA LEU A 91 6.15 12.19 6.04
C LEU A 91 5.25 10.94 5.91
N LEU A 92 5.22 10.08 6.95
CA LEU A 92 4.32 8.92 6.97
C LEU A 92 2.85 9.34 7.06
N LEU A 93 2.53 10.37 7.83
CA LEU A 93 1.18 10.92 7.92
C LEU A 93 0.73 11.48 6.56
N ASP A 94 1.52 12.37 5.96
CA ASP A 94 1.20 12.97 4.66
C ASP A 94 1.06 11.90 3.57
N GLY A 95 1.97 10.93 3.54
CA GLY A 95 1.92 9.81 2.61
C GLY A 95 0.66 8.96 2.75
N SER A 96 0.24 8.67 3.99
CA SER A 96 -0.98 7.90 4.26
C SER A 96 -2.25 8.68 3.92
N ILE A 97 -2.27 10.00 4.11
CA ILE A 97 -3.37 10.88 3.68
C ILE A 97 -3.49 10.87 2.15
N VAL A 98 -2.37 11.02 1.43
CA VAL A 98 -2.37 10.97 -0.04
C VAL A 98 -2.83 9.60 -0.54
N LEU A 99 -2.45 8.51 0.11
CA LEU A 99 -2.94 7.17 -0.20
C LEU A 99 -4.46 7.06 -0.01
N THR A 100 -4.99 7.57 1.10
CA THR A 100 -6.44 7.61 1.39
C THR A 100 -7.19 8.40 0.33
N LEU A 101 -6.68 9.56 -0.07
CA LEU A 101 -7.24 10.35 -1.17
C LEU A 101 -7.21 9.60 -2.50
N GLY A 102 -6.13 8.87 -2.77
CA GLY A 102 -6.01 8.00 -3.95
C GLY A 102 -7.12 6.95 -4.02
N TYR A 103 -7.35 6.24 -2.92
CA TYR A 103 -8.44 5.27 -2.83
C TYR A 103 -9.81 5.93 -2.93
N ALA A 104 -10.02 7.11 -2.32
CA ALA A 104 -11.28 7.85 -2.43
C ALA A 104 -11.59 8.27 -3.88
N VAL A 105 -10.56 8.67 -4.65
CA VAL A 105 -10.72 8.97 -6.07
C VAL A 105 -11.04 7.71 -6.87
N LEU A 106 -10.38 6.59 -6.56
CA LEU A 106 -10.63 5.31 -7.22
C LEU A 106 -12.07 4.83 -6.95
N TRP A 107 -12.53 4.91 -5.69
CA TRP A 107 -13.90 4.59 -5.32
C TRP A 107 -14.93 5.43 -6.06
N ARG A 108 -14.71 6.73 -6.20
CA ARG A 108 -15.61 7.59 -6.98
C ARG A 108 -15.78 7.15 -8.44
N ARG A 109 -14.78 6.45 -8.99
CA ARG A 109 -14.82 5.93 -10.37
C ARG A 109 -15.51 4.57 -10.48
N GLN A 110 -15.25 3.68 -9.54
CA GLN A 110 -15.67 2.27 -9.63
C GLN A 110 -16.90 1.96 -8.78
N ARG A 111 -17.07 2.67 -7.64
CA ARG A 111 -18.18 2.53 -6.67
C ARG A 111 -18.46 1.08 -6.23
N ASP A 112 -17.42 0.28 -6.09
CA ASP A 112 -17.48 -1.10 -5.66
C ASP A 112 -17.14 -1.26 -4.17
N VAL A 113 -17.62 -2.34 -3.56
CA VAL A 113 -17.45 -2.61 -2.12
C VAL A 113 -15.98 -2.81 -1.74
N PRO A 114 -15.15 -3.58 -2.49
CA PRO A 114 -13.74 -3.74 -2.13
C PRO A 114 -13.00 -2.40 -2.04
N THR A 115 -13.24 -1.47 -2.97
CA THR A 115 -12.59 -0.15 -2.95
C THR A 115 -13.03 0.69 -1.75
N VAL A 116 -14.29 0.59 -1.28
CA VAL A 116 -14.72 1.24 -0.03
C VAL A 116 -13.92 0.70 1.16
N VAL A 117 -13.76 -0.62 1.23
CA VAL A 117 -12.97 -1.25 2.30
C VAL A 117 -11.53 -0.75 2.28
N GLN A 118 -10.94 -0.57 1.10
CA GLN A 118 -9.58 -0.01 0.93
C GLN A 118 -9.51 1.45 1.37
N VAL A 119 -10.54 2.28 1.10
CA VAL A 119 -10.61 3.67 1.62
C VAL A 119 -10.61 3.67 3.14
N VAL A 120 -11.43 2.82 3.77
CA VAL A 120 -11.48 2.69 5.23
C VAL A 120 -10.13 2.23 5.78
N ALA A 121 -9.53 1.21 5.16
CA ALA A 121 -8.22 0.69 5.57
C ALA A 121 -7.15 1.79 5.54
N ALA A 122 -7.03 2.54 4.44
CA ALA A 122 -6.09 3.65 4.32
C ALA A 122 -6.39 4.78 5.31
N GLY A 123 -7.68 5.03 5.61
CA GLY A 123 -8.09 5.97 6.65
C GLY A 123 -7.61 5.54 8.04
N LEU A 124 -7.64 4.25 8.37
CA LEU A 124 -7.08 3.70 9.61
C LEU A 124 -5.56 3.88 9.68
N ALA A 125 -4.85 3.70 8.55
CA ALA A 125 -3.42 3.98 8.46
C ALA A 125 -3.10 5.47 8.74
N SER A 126 -3.87 6.38 8.14
CA SER A 126 -3.75 7.83 8.39
C SER A 126 -4.06 8.19 9.84
N MET A 127 -5.07 7.56 10.44
CA MET A 127 -5.41 7.74 11.85
C MET A 127 -4.28 7.23 12.76
N ALA A 128 -3.71 6.07 12.48
CA ALA A 128 -2.57 5.54 13.23
C ALA A 128 -1.37 6.50 13.15
N ALA A 129 -1.02 6.99 11.96
CA ALA A 129 0.07 7.95 11.77
C ALA A 129 -0.18 9.28 12.50
N LEU A 130 -1.42 9.77 12.51
CA LEU A 130 -1.82 10.99 13.23
C LEU A 130 -1.73 10.80 14.76
N LEU A 131 -2.28 9.72 15.27
CA LEU A 131 -2.25 9.43 16.70
C LEU A 131 -0.83 9.20 17.20
N TRP A 132 0.05 8.67 16.37
CA TRP A 132 1.46 8.45 16.72
C TRP A 132 2.21 9.73 17.09
N LEU A 133 1.72 10.89 16.72
CA LEU A 133 2.30 12.18 17.17
C LEU A 133 2.15 12.38 18.71
N ARG A 134 1.26 11.63 19.36
CA ARG A 134 0.92 11.78 20.80
C ARG A 134 0.82 10.46 21.57
N VAL A 135 0.80 9.32 20.88
CA VAL A 135 0.52 8.00 21.43
C VAL A 135 1.61 7.03 21.02
N ASP A 136 2.01 6.16 21.93
CA ASP A 136 3.02 5.13 21.67
C ASP A 136 2.57 4.12 20.62
N VAL A 137 3.50 3.60 19.83
CA VAL A 137 3.24 2.67 18.73
C VAL A 137 2.50 1.41 19.18
N GLU A 138 2.80 0.89 20.36
CA GLU A 138 2.17 -0.31 20.91
C GLU A 138 0.64 -0.21 20.95
N ARG A 139 0.11 0.96 21.30
CA ARG A 139 -1.35 1.20 21.34
C ARG A 139 -1.96 1.33 19.95
N LEU A 140 -1.15 1.56 18.93
CA LEU A 140 -1.59 1.74 17.54
C LEU A 140 -1.55 0.45 16.73
N VAL A 141 -0.96 -0.62 17.26
CA VAL A 141 -0.89 -1.94 16.61
C VAL A 141 -2.25 -2.42 16.09
N PRO A 142 -3.37 -2.30 16.83
CA PRO A 142 -4.68 -2.72 16.30
C PRO A 142 -5.09 -1.96 15.03
N LEU A 143 -4.80 -0.66 14.93
CA LEU A 143 -5.10 0.14 13.73
C LEU A 143 -4.23 -0.27 12.55
N LEU A 144 -2.94 -0.52 12.79
CA LEU A 144 -2.00 -0.99 11.76
C LEU A 144 -2.40 -2.38 11.25
N LEU A 145 -2.76 -3.30 12.15
CA LEU A 145 -3.26 -4.62 11.77
C LEU A 145 -4.57 -4.55 11.00
N ALA A 146 -5.52 -3.70 11.44
CA ALA A 146 -6.76 -3.50 10.73
C ALA A 146 -6.52 -2.96 9.31
N PHE A 147 -5.61 -2.00 9.13
CA PHE A 147 -5.20 -1.53 7.82
C PHE A 147 -4.72 -2.68 6.93
N LEU A 148 -3.77 -3.49 7.40
CA LEU A 148 -3.22 -4.60 6.63
C LEU A 148 -4.27 -5.66 6.30
N VAL A 149 -5.04 -6.10 7.29
CA VAL A 149 -6.05 -7.16 7.12
C VAL A 149 -7.12 -6.71 6.14
N LEU A 150 -7.65 -5.50 6.28
CA LEU A 150 -8.67 -4.97 5.37
C LEU A 150 -8.14 -4.79 3.95
N THR A 151 -6.90 -4.32 3.79
CA THR A 151 -6.27 -4.16 2.48
C THR A 151 -6.11 -5.52 1.79
N ILE A 152 -5.51 -6.49 2.47
CA ILE A 152 -5.29 -7.84 1.91
C ILE A 152 -6.62 -8.53 1.61
N ALA A 153 -7.60 -8.45 2.52
CA ALA A 153 -8.91 -9.07 2.33
C ALA A 153 -9.65 -8.48 1.12
N SER A 154 -9.62 -7.15 0.94
CA SER A 154 -10.28 -6.50 -0.19
C SER A 154 -9.62 -6.85 -1.52
N GLU A 155 -8.29 -6.94 -1.58
CA GLU A 155 -7.56 -7.37 -2.77
C GLU A 155 -7.86 -8.83 -3.15
N ARG A 156 -7.97 -9.72 -2.16
CA ARG A 156 -8.36 -11.12 -2.40
C ARG A 156 -9.77 -11.23 -3.00
N VAL A 157 -10.71 -10.44 -2.51
CA VAL A 157 -12.09 -10.39 -3.06
C VAL A 157 -12.08 -9.85 -4.50
N GLU A 158 -11.29 -8.83 -4.79
CA GLU A 158 -11.15 -8.25 -6.13
C GLU A 158 -10.58 -9.27 -7.13
N LEU A 159 -9.51 -9.97 -6.74
CA LEU A 159 -8.90 -11.04 -7.55
C LEU A 159 -9.88 -12.19 -7.82
N ALA A 160 -10.59 -12.66 -6.80
CA ALA A 160 -11.58 -13.74 -6.94
C ALA A 160 -12.68 -13.36 -7.93
N ARG A 161 -13.18 -12.13 -7.89
CA ARG A 161 -14.18 -11.62 -8.84
C ARG A 161 -13.66 -11.56 -10.27
N THR A 162 -12.41 -11.12 -10.45
CA THR A 162 -11.76 -11.02 -11.77
C THR A 162 -11.60 -12.41 -12.39
N VAL A 163 -11.12 -13.38 -11.62
CA VAL A 163 -10.94 -14.76 -12.07
C VAL A 163 -12.30 -15.39 -12.43
N ALA A 164 -13.35 -15.17 -11.64
CA ALA A 164 -14.70 -15.69 -11.92
C ALA A 164 -15.34 -15.10 -13.19
N GLN A 165 -14.89 -13.94 -13.66
CA GLN A 165 -15.40 -13.30 -14.89
C GLN A 165 -14.66 -13.73 -16.16
N LEU A 166 -13.47 -14.30 -16.04
CA LEU A 166 -12.64 -14.72 -17.18
C LEU A 166 -13.33 -15.76 -18.09
N PRO A 167 -13.94 -16.84 -17.59
CA PRO A 167 -14.64 -17.82 -18.44
C PRO A 167 -15.74 -17.15 -19.27
N ARG A 168 -16.58 -16.33 -18.64
CA ARG A 168 -17.71 -15.65 -19.31
C ARG A 168 -17.27 -14.72 -20.44
N ARG A 169 -16.11 -14.05 -20.30
CA ARG A 169 -15.56 -13.18 -21.36
C ARG A 169 -15.00 -13.97 -22.53
N VAL A 170 -14.41 -15.13 -22.27
CA VAL A 170 -13.91 -16.04 -23.31
C VAL A 170 -15.04 -16.63 -24.13
N ASP A 171 -16.13 -17.06 -23.46
CA ASP A 171 -17.31 -17.61 -24.12
C ASP A 171 -18.02 -16.55 -24.98
N ALA A 172 -18.24 -15.34 -24.45
CA ALA A 172 -18.80 -14.23 -25.20
C ALA A 172 -17.95 -13.83 -26.42
N ALA A 173 -16.63 -13.89 -26.33
CA ALA A 173 -15.75 -13.61 -27.46
C ALA A 173 -15.76 -14.71 -28.52
N ARG A 174 -16.02 -15.97 -28.14
CA ARG A 174 -16.23 -17.08 -29.08
C ARG A 174 -17.54 -16.96 -29.84
N ASP A 175 -18.62 -16.62 -29.13
CA ASP A 175 -19.94 -16.42 -29.73
C ASP A 175 -19.93 -15.30 -30.78
N VAL A 176 -19.27 -14.15 -30.47
CA VAL A 176 -19.14 -13.04 -31.44
C VAL A 176 -18.33 -13.48 -32.68
N ARG A 177 -17.28 -14.29 -32.53
CA ARG A 177 -16.53 -14.81 -33.67
C ARG A 177 -17.31 -15.83 -34.49
N GLY A 178 -18.13 -16.65 -33.86
CA GLY A 178 -19.03 -17.59 -34.55
C GLY A 178 -20.05 -16.86 -35.43
N LEU A 179 -20.69 -15.83 -34.87
CA LEU A 179 -21.65 -15.00 -35.60
C LEU A 179 -21.03 -14.24 -36.81
N ALA A 180 -19.75 -13.81 -36.63
CA ALA A 180 -19.03 -13.15 -37.74
C ALA A 180 -18.65 -14.12 -38.86
N ALA A 181 -18.42 -15.38 -38.59
CA ALA A 181 -18.12 -16.41 -39.59
C ALA A 181 -19.37 -16.83 -40.36
N ASP A 182 -20.50 -17.01 -39.67
CA ASP A 182 -21.79 -17.33 -40.34
C ASP A 182 -22.30 -16.21 -41.25
N GLY A 183 -22.06 -14.94 -40.89
CA GLY A 183 -22.48 -13.79 -41.71
C GLY A 183 -21.69 -13.60 -43.02
N ASP A 184 -20.51 -14.20 -43.14
CA ASP A 184 -19.68 -14.14 -44.39
C ASP A 184 -20.06 -15.27 -45.38
N GLU A 185 -20.66 -16.39 -44.89
CA GLU A 185 -21.13 -17.47 -45.75
C GLU A 185 -22.47 -17.12 -46.46
N ASP A 186 -23.33 -16.29 -45.83
CA ASP A 186 -24.58 -15.85 -46.44
C ASP A 186 -24.42 -14.71 -47.46
N ALA A 187 -23.22 -14.15 -47.57
CA ALA A 187 -22.92 -13.04 -48.51
C ALA A 187 -22.21 -13.47 -49.83
N ALA A 188 -21.94 -14.76 -49.99
CA ALA A 188 -21.29 -15.35 -51.17
C ALA A 188 -22.29 -16.12 -52.04
#